data_95103d0d576b90de5773866478229c04
#
_entry.id   95103d0d576b90de5773866478229c04
#
_cell.length_a   1.000
_cell.length_b   1.000
_cell.length_c   1.000
_cell.angle_alpha   90.00
_cell.angle_beta   90.00
_cell.angle_gamma   90.00
#
_symmetry.space_group_name_H-M   'P 1'
#
loop_
_entity.id
_entity.type
_entity.pdbx_description
1 polymer ?
#
loop_
_entity_poly.entity_id
_entity_poly.type
_entity_poly.pdbx_seq_one_letter_code
_entity_poly.pdbx_strand_id
1 'polypeptide(L)'
;MKKVLIYTSIIILITIVVCVVVVEQSIVRVQLPHGAVLHVWPAYNNHAHGAVILCPGGGYHHQSKWHEGYWWFPFFHRQGFTVAMLEYRLPNRNHEAPMVDGAEAVQFMRTRAEEWNFDKHNVGIMGFSAGGHLASTLMVRDRASERPDFGILFYPVISMKKELTHQGSHDHLLGKDASREIENRYSNELHVSAQTPPAFIALSCDDSIVKPQNSICFYDEMCTKKRPVVLHVYPSGGHSWGYRFSFPYHRQMLDDLACWLNMFRKM
;
A
#
# COMPACT_ATOMS: atom_id res chain seq x y z
N MET A 1 10.63 5.30 45.74
CA MET A 1 10.03 5.80 44.47
C MET A 1 11.02 5.81 43.28
N LYS A 2 12.16 6.50 43.31
CA LYS A 2 13.12 6.56 42.17
C LYS A 2 13.58 5.17 41.66
N LYS A 3 13.95 4.24 42.57
CA LYS A 3 14.37 2.89 42.16
C LYS A 3 13.27 2.07 41.46
N VAL A 4 12.02 2.18 41.94
CA VAL A 4 10.88 1.49 41.30
C VAL A 4 10.64 2.02 39.88
N LEU A 5 10.70 3.35 39.69
CA LEU A 5 10.58 3.95 38.36
C LEU A 5 11.67 3.48 37.37
N ILE A 6 12.92 3.36 37.86
CA ILE A 6 14.04 2.90 37.04
C ILE A 6 13.83 1.42 36.62
N TYR A 7 13.42 0.54 37.56
CA TYR A 7 13.16 -0.84 37.23
C TYR A 7 11.99 -1.01 36.25
N THR A 8 10.92 -0.23 36.43
CA THR A 8 9.77 -0.24 35.51
C THR A 8 10.17 0.21 34.11
N SER A 9 10.99 1.27 33.99
CA SER A 9 11.49 1.74 32.71
C SER A 9 12.43 0.72 32.02
N ILE A 10 13.27 0.03 32.78
CA ILE A 10 14.15 -1.03 32.26
C ILE A 10 13.32 -2.22 31.77
N ILE A 11 12.31 -2.65 32.52
CA ILE A 11 11.42 -3.76 32.13
C ILE A 11 10.67 -3.38 30.84
N ILE A 12 10.14 -2.18 30.75
CA ILE A 12 9.45 -1.70 29.55
C ILE A 12 10.41 -1.71 28.34
N LEU A 13 11.63 -1.22 28.52
CA LEU A 13 12.63 -1.19 27.45
C LEU A 13 13.01 -2.61 26.99
N ILE A 14 13.25 -3.53 27.94
CA ILE A 14 13.54 -4.94 27.63
C ILE A 14 12.36 -5.59 26.90
N THR A 15 11.12 -5.34 27.34
CA THR A 15 9.92 -5.87 26.71
C THR A 15 9.79 -5.34 25.27
N ILE A 16 10.04 -4.05 25.05
CA ILE A 16 10.04 -3.45 23.71
C ILE A 16 11.11 -4.08 22.83
N VAL A 17 12.33 -4.24 23.33
CA VAL A 17 13.44 -4.84 22.58
C VAL A 17 13.13 -6.30 22.23
N VAL A 18 12.62 -7.08 23.17
CA VAL A 18 12.23 -8.47 22.93
C VAL A 18 11.10 -8.55 21.91
N CYS A 19 10.08 -7.70 22.02
CA CYS A 19 9.00 -7.65 21.03
C CYS A 19 9.50 -7.31 19.63
N VAL A 20 10.41 -6.33 19.52
CA VAL A 20 11.01 -5.94 18.20
C VAL A 20 11.81 -7.10 17.63
N VAL A 21 12.65 -7.76 18.42
CA VAL A 21 13.47 -8.90 17.98
C VAL A 21 12.59 -10.09 17.56
N VAL A 22 11.54 -10.40 18.32
CA VAL A 22 10.60 -11.49 17.97
C VAL A 22 9.85 -11.18 16.68
N VAL A 23 9.43 -9.93 16.48
CA VAL A 23 8.75 -9.52 15.24
C VAL A 23 9.70 -9.59 14.05
N GLU A 24 10.94 -9.12 14.18
CA GLU A 24 11.94 -9.22 13.09
C GLU A 24 12.27 -10.67 12.72
N GLN A 25 12.35 -11.57 13.68
CA GLN A 25 12.57 -13.01 13.43
C GLN A 25 11.35 -13.70 12.80
N SER A 26 10.17 -13.10 12.90
CA SER A 26 8.94 -13.63 12.31
C SER A 26 8.72 -13.17 10.86
N ILE A 27 9.50 -12.21 10.37
CA ILE A 27 9.39 -11.70 9.01
C ILE A 27 10.22 -12.58 8.06
N VAL A 28 9.54 -13.22 7.13
CA VAL A 28 10.16 -14.00 6.04
C VAL A 28 10.58 -13.05 4.94
N ARG A 29 11.86 -13.07 4.59
CA ARG A 29 12.39 -12.27 3.49
C ARG A 29 12.52 -13.13 2.24
N VAL A 30 11.85 -12.73 1.16
CA VAL A 30 11.81 -13.44 -0.12
C VAL A 30 12.31 -12.56 -1.23
N GLN A 31 13.28 -13.04 -2.00
CA GLN A 31 13.71 -12.36 -3.23
C GLN A 31 12.84 -12.84 -4.39
N LEU A 32 12.25 -11.89 -5.12
CA LEU A 32 11.47 -12.16 -6.32
C LEU A 32 12.38 -12.32 -7.56
N PRO A 33 11.89 -12.95 -8.63
CA PRO A 33 12.71 -13.31 -9.80
C PRO A 33 13.48 -12.16 -10.42
N HIS A 34 12.90 -10.97 -10.50
CA HIS A 34 13.55 -9.78 -11.09
C HIS A 34 14.33 -8.92 -10.08
N GLY A 35 14.45 -9.37 -8.82
CA GLY A 35 15.33 -8.75 -7.82
C GLY A 35 14.64 -7.89 -6.77
N ALA A 36 13.33 -7.68 -6.85
CA ALA A 36 12.56 -7.08 -5.75
C ALA A 36 12.54 -8.01 -4.53
N VAL A 37 12.26 -7.45 -3.35
CA VAL A 37 12.20 -8.22 -2.10
C VAL A 37 10.85 -8.06 -1.44
N LEU A 38 10.24 -9.19 -1.06
CA LEU A 38 9.07 -9.21 -0.19
C LEU A 38 9.50 -9.48 1.26
N HIS A 39 9.02 -8.66 2.17
CA HIS A 39 9.14 -8.85 3.61
C HIS A 39 7.78 -9.29 4.13
N VAL A 40 7.60 -10.59 4.36
CA VAL A 40 6.30 -11.21 4.66
C VAL A 40 6.18 -11.54 6.13
N TRP A 41 5.10 -11.13 6.77
CA TRP A 41 4.71 -11.58 8.09
C TRP A 41 3.42 -12.41 7.96
N PRO A 42 3.54 -13.74 7.91
CA PRO A 42 2.38 -14.63 7.84
C PRO A 42 1.49 -14.49 9.07
N ALA A 43 0.17 -14.55 8.88
CA ALA A 43 -0.74 -14.65 10.01
C ALA A 43 -0.66 -16.04 10.62
N TYR A 44 -0.21 -16.11 11.88
CA TYR A 44 -0.04 -17.40 12.59
C TYR A 44 -1.34 -18.04 13.06
N ASN A 45 -2.48 -17.37 12.93
CA ASN A 45 -3.77 -17.93 13.28
C ASN A 45 -4.27 -18.83 12.15
N ASN A 46 -4.85 -19.98 12.50
CA ASN A 46 -5.27 -21.05 11.58
C ASN A 46 -6.25 -20.65 10.46
N HIS A 47 -6.63 -19.39 10.33
CA HIS A 47 -7.53 -18.87 9.30
C HIS A 47 -7.24 -17.39 8.99
N ALA A 48 -6.17 -17.13 8.24
CA ALA A 48 -6.03 -15.79 7.66
C ALA A 48 -7.09 -15.59 6.56
N HIS A 49 -7.75 -14.44 6.59
CA HIS A 49 -8.79 -14.11 5.61
C HIS A 49 -8.23 -13.92 4.21
N GLY A 50 -7.01 -13.40 4.11
CA GLY A 50 -6.32 -13.09 2.86
C GLY A 50 -4.92 -12.55 3.13
N ALA A 51 -4.37 -11.85 2.15
CA ALA A 51 -3.08 -11.18 2.27
C ALA A 51 -3.16 -9.74 1.78
N VAL A 52 -2.29 -8.86 2.30
CA VAL A 52 -2.15 -7.47 1.85
C VAL A 52 -0.69 -7.18 1.53
N ILE A 53 -0.43 -6.68 0.33
CA ILE A 53 0.90 -6.26 -0.12
C ILE A 53 1.00 -4.74 0.01
N LEU A 54 1.96 -4.25 0.78
CA LEU A 54 2.21 -2.83 1.00
C LEU A 54 3.26 -2.32 0.01
N CYS A 55 2.95 -1.23 -0.68
CA CYS A 55 3.84 -0.52 -1.60
C CYS A 55 4.15 0.87 -1.02
N PRO A 56 5.30 1.05 -0.34
CA PRO A 56 5.67 2.33 0.24
C PRO A 56 5.82 3.43 -0.82
N GLY A 57 5.55 4.69 -0.43
CA GLY A 57 5.83 5.85 -1.25
C GLY A 57 7.31 6.26 -1.25
N GLY A 58 7.58 7.45 -1.76
CA GLY A 58 8.91 8.04 -1.85
C GLY A 58 9.25 8.56 -3.25
N GLY A 59 8.23 8.92 -4.04
CA GLY A 59 8.38 9.60 -5.34
C GLY A 59 9.13 8.78 -6.39
N TYR A 60 9.15 7.46 -6.29
CA TYR A 60 9.98 6.57 -7.12
C TYR A 60 11.49 6.82 -7.03
N HIS A 61 11.93 7.62 -6.05
CA HIS A 61 13.34 7.93 -5.78
C HIS A 61 13.89 7.15 -4.58
N HIS A 62 13.03 6.90 -3.59
CA HIS A 62 13.32 6.08 -2.41
C HIS A 62 12.05 5.36 -1.95
N GLN A 63 12.10 4.69 -0.79
CA GLN A 63 10.94 4.02 -0.19
C GLN A 63 10.84 4.34 1.31
N SER A 64 9.67 4.81 1.73
CA SER A 64 9.35 5.13 3.13
C SER A 64 8.94 3.88 3.92
N LYS A 65 9.85 2.91 4.05
CA LYS A 65 9.58 1.53 4.52
C LYS A 65 9.00 1.43 5.94
N TRP A 66 9.18 2.45 6.79
CA TRP A 66 8.73 2.38 8.18
C TRP A 66 7.23 2.71 8.32
N HIS A 67 6.84 3.97 8.20
CA HIS A 67 5.47 4.42 8.44
C HIS A 67 4.50 4.13 7.26
N GLU A 68 5.02 3.78 6.10
CA GLU A 68 4.28 3.33 4.92
C GLU A 68 4.53 1.83 4.60
N GLY A 69 5.13 1.10 5.55
CA GLY A 69 5.45 -0.31 5.44
C GLY A 69 5.33 -1.02 6.79
N TYR A 70 6.45 -1.27 7.47
CA TYR A 70 6.51 -2.15 8.66
C TYR A 70 5.56 -1.77 9.79
N TRP A 71 5.26 -0.48 10.02
CA TRP A 71 4.36 -0.07 11.10
C TRP A 71 2.90 -0.52 10.87
N TRP A 72 2.54 -0.86 9.64
CA TRP A 72 1.23 -1.41 9.30
C TRP A 72 1.09 -2.90 9.62
N PHE A 73 2.18 -3.63 9.77
CA PHE A 73 2.17 -5.09 9.98
C PHE A 73 1.29 -5.51 11.16
N PRO A 74 1.42 -4.91 12.37
CA PRO A 74 0.56 -5.27 13.50
C PRO A 74 -0.92 -4.97 13.27
N PHE A 75 -1.24 -3.94 12.49
CA PHE A 75 -2.63 -3.62 12.15
C PHE A 75 -3.25 -4.73 11.32
N PHE A 76 -2.67 -5.06 10.16
CA PHE A 76 -3.20 -6.10 9.28
C PHE A 76 -3.22 -7.47 9.94
N HIS A 77 -2.19 -7.80 10.72
CA HIS A 77 -2.15 -9.04 11.47
C HIS A 77 -3.32 -9.15 12.46
N ARG A 78 -3.65 -8.07 13.19
CA ARG A 78 -4.85 -8.03 14.06
C ARG A 78 -6.16 -8.11 13.27
N GLN A 79 -6.17 -7.66 12.02
CA GLN A 79 -7.32 -7.81 11.13
C GLN A 79 -7.42 -9.22 10.53
N GLY A 80 -6.48 -10.13 10.82
CA GLY A 80 -6.47 -11.50 10.33
C GLY A 80 -5.95 -11.64 8.89
N PHE A 81 -5.06 -10.74 8.46
CA PHE A 81 -4.41 -10.82 7.16
C PHE A 81 -2.92 -11.15 7.29
N THR A 82 -2.42 -11.99 6.40
CA THR A 82 -0.99 -12.07 6.11
C THR A 82 -0.58 -10.75 5.47
N VAL A 83 0.52 -10.15 5.92
CA VAL A 83 0.98 -8.86 5.40
C VAL A 83 2.37 -8.99 4.79
N ALA A 84 2.57 -8.35 3.65
CA ALA A 84 3.86 -8.27 3.00
C ALA A 84 4.19 -6.82 2.65
N MET A 85 5.44 -6.40 2.78
CA MET A 85 5.92 -5.14 2.22
C MET A 85 6.79 -5.44 1.01
N LEU A 86 6.46 -4.81 -0.11
CA LEU A 86 7.23 -4.92 -1.34
C LEU A 86 8.30 -3.84 -1.39
N GLU A 87 9.55 -4.27 -1.31
CA GLU A 87 10.71 -3.47 -1.66
C GLU A 87 10.92 -3.58 -3.17
N TYR A 88 10.14 -2.79 -3.93
CA TYR A 88 10.17 -2.79 -5.39
C TYR A 88 11.42 -2.08 -5.93
N ARG A 89 11.90 -2.47 -7.09
CA ARG A 89 13.00 -1.77 -7.77
C ARG A 89 12.56 -0.36 -8.16
N LEU A 90 13.42 0.60 -7.89
CA LEU A 90 13.22 1.96 -8.38
C LEU A 90 13.36 1.97 -9.91
N PRO A 91 12.61 2.83 -10.63
CA PRO A 91 12.55 2.79 -12.10
C PRO A 91 13.91 2.86 -12.80
N ASN A 92 14.79 3.76 -12.36
CA ASN A 92 16.13 3.93 -12.95
C ASN A 92 16.10 3.87 -14.49
N ARG A 93 15.22 4.68 -15.11
CA ARG A 93 14.92 4.74 -16.55
C ARG A 93 14.14 3.54 -17.11
N ASN A 94 13.70 2.62 -16.28
CA ASN A 94 12.83 1.51 -16.65
C ASN A 94 11.52 1.61 -15.88
N HIS A 95 10.54 2.32 -16.43
CA HIS A 95 9.24 2.53 -15.79
C HIS A 95 8.42 1.25 -15.58
N GLU A 96 8.74 0.16 -16.30
CA GLU A 96 8.08 -1.13 -16.11
C GLU A 96 8.63 -1.91 -14.88
N ALA A 97 9.86 -1.61 -14.43
CA ALA A 97 10.49 -2.40 -13.35
C ALA A 97 9.63 -2.49 -12.07
N PRO A 98 9.13 -1.39 -11.47
CA PRO A 98 8.27 -1.50 -10.29
C PRO A 98 6.93 -2.19 -10.59
N MET A 99 6.42 -2.09 -11.83
CA MET A 99 5.16 -2.71 -12.23
C MET A 99 5.28 -4.23 -12.37
N VAL A 100 6.40 -4.70 -12.89
CA VAL A 100 6.75 -6.13 -12.95
C VAL A 100 6.89 -6.68 -11.53
N ASP A 101 7.61 -5.98 -10.66
CA ASP A 101 7.82 -6.40 -9.26
C ASP A 101 6.49 -6.52 -8.50
N GLY A 102 5.58 -5.57 -8.70
CA GLY A 102 4.26 -5.60 -8.08
C GLY A 102 3.41 -6.76 -8.59
N ALA A 103 3.44 -7.04 -9.90
CA ALA A 103 2.74 -8.17 -10.50
C ALA A 103 3.28 -9.50 -9.97
N GLU A 104 4.61 -9.65 -9.90
CA GLU A 104 5.26 -10.83 -9.32
C GLU A 104 4.89 -11.00 -7.84
N ALA A 105 4.82 -9.90 -7.08
CA ALA A 105 4.43 -9.97 -5.68
C ALA A 105 2.99 -10.52 -5.51
N VAL A 106 2.03 -10.07 -6.32
CA VAL A 106 0.65 -10.58 -6.31
C VAL A 106 0.63 -12.08 -6.65
N GLN A 107 1.30 -12.47 -7.73
CA GLN A 107 1.38 -13.87 -8.15
C GLN A 107 2.06 -14.73 -7.09
N PHE A 108 3.20 -14.27 -6.56
CA PHE A 108 3.94 -14.99 -5.51
C PHE A 108 3.08 -15.22 -4.27
N MET A 109 2.39 -14.18 -3.77
CA MET A 109 1.50 -14.33 -2.61
C MET A 109 0.42 -15.38 -2.88
N ARG A 110 -0.19 -15.38 -4.07
CA ARG A 110 -1.19 -16.41 -4.45
C ARG A 110 -0.62 -17.82 -4.45
N THR A 111 0.63 -18.02 -4.90
CA THR A 111 1.28 -19.36 -4.89
C THR A 111 1.60 -19.85 -3.48
N ARG A 112 1.76 -18.95 -2.51
CA ARG A 112 2.06 -19.26 -1.11
C ARG A 112 0.85 -19.30 -0.19
N ALA A 113 -0.35 -19.14 -0.74
CA ALA A 113 -1.58 -19.05 0.02
C ALA A 113 -1.86 -20.29 0.88
N GLU A 114 -1.58 -21.48 0.37
CA GLU A 114 -1.72 -22.73 1.11
C GLU A 114 -0.69 -22.84 2.25
N GLU A 115 0.58 -22.54 1.97
CA GLU A 115 1.67 -22.56 2.98
C GLU A 115 1.41 -21.59 4.13
N TRP A 116 0.87 -20.41 3.82
CA TRP A 116 0.60 -19.36 4.82
C TRP A 116 -0.87 -19.28 5.25
N ASN A 117 -1.65 -20.29 4.87
CA ASN A 117 -3.02 -20.53 5.28
C ASN A 117 -3.95 -19.33 5.12
N PHE A 118 -4.02 -18.76 3.90
CA PHE A 118 -4.97 -17.72 3.53
C PHE A 118 -5.66 -18.00 2.19
N ASP A 119 -6.73 -17.28 1.89
CA ASP A 119 -7.43 -17.41 0.60
C ASP A 119 -6.64 -16.73 -0.53
N LYS A 120 -6.18 -17.52 -1.51
CA LYS A 120 -5.49 -17.02 -2.70
C LYS A 120 -6.31 -16.06 -3.56
N HIS A 121 -7.64 -16.04 -3.41
CA HIS A 121 -8.57 -15.14 -4.09
C HIS A 121 -8.92 -13.91 -3.25
N ASN A 122 -8.14 -13.64 -2.18
CA ASN A 122 -8.28 -12.49 -1.32
C ASN A 122 -6.91 -11.85 -1.05
N VAL A 123 -6.22 -11.45 -2.14
CA VAL A 123 -4.92 -10.78 -2.10
C VAL A 123 -5.10 -9.32 -2.49
N GLY A 124 -5.04 -8.45 -1.48
CA GLY A 124 -5.12 -7.00 -1.67
C GLY A 124 -3.76 -6.34 -1.85
N ILE A 125 -3.81 -5.11 -2.35
CA ILE A 125 -2.63 -4.24 -2.45
C ILE A 125 -2.92 -2.92 -1.75
N MET A 126 -1.94 -2.42 -0.99
CA MET A 126 -2.00 -1.10 -0.36
C MET A 126 -0.83 -0.26 -0.82
N GLY A 127 -1.09 0.95 -1.29
CA GLY A 127 -0.05 1.83 -1.75
C GLY A 127 -0.17 3.26 -1.23
N PHE A 128 0.98 3.90 -1.04
CA PHE A 128 1.12 5.24 -0.49
C PHE A 128 1.81 6.16 -1.51
N SER A 129 1.26 7.34 -1.80
CA SER A 129 1.92 8.31 -2.69
C SER A 129 2.33 7.68 -4.03
N ALA A 130 3.60 7.65 -4.40
CA ALA A 130 4.11 6.94 -5.58
C ALA A 130 3.86 5.42 -5.51
N GLY A 131 3.91 4.79 -4.32
CA GLY A 131 3.49 3.40 -4.13
C GLY A 131 1.98 3.21 -4.35
N GLY A 132 1.18 4.26 -4.12
CA GLY A 132 -0.24 4.31 -4.49
C GLY A 132 -0.44 4.31 -6.01
N HIS A 133 0.46 4.95 -6.75
CA HIS A 133 0.49 4.86 -8.21
C HIS A 133 0.80 3.43 -8.67
N LEU A 134 1.82 2.79 -8.10
CA LEU A 134 2.13 1.38 -8.38
C LEU A 134 0.92 0.48 -8.07
N ALA A 135 0.31 0.63 -6.89
CA ALA A 135 -0.85 -0.16 -6.49
C ALA A 135 -2.04 0.03 -7.45
N SER A 136 -2.39 1.28 -7.76
CA SER A 136 -3.49 1.59 -8.69
C SER A 136 -3.19 1.13 -10.13
N THR A 137 -1.93 1.16 -10.58
CA THR A 137 -1.54 0.59 -11.88
C THR A 137 -1.85 -0.91 -11.95
N LEU A 138 -1.56 -1.67 -10.89
CA LEU A 138 -1.89 -3.10 -10.85
C LEU A 138 -3.40 -3.35 -10.79
N MET A 139 -4.16 -2.47 -10.12
CA MET A 139 -5.62 -2.58 -10.05
C MET A 139 -6.31 -2.40 -11.40
N VAL A 140 -5.74 -1.59 -12.29
CA VAL A 140 -6.33 -1.30 -13.61
C VAL A 140 -5.77 -2.16 -14.74
N ARG A 141 -4.81 -3.05 -14.48
CA ARG A 141 -4.25 -3.95 -15.49
C ARG A 141 -5.26 -4.99 -15.97
N ASP A 142 -5.18 -5.34 -17.25
CA ASP A 142 -6.07 -6.32 -17.89
C ASP A 142 -5.78 -7.77 -17.48
N ARG A 143 -4.55 -8.08 -17.08
CA ARG A 143 -4.16 -9.45 -16.70
C ARG A 143 -4.68 -9.82 -15.31
N ALA A 144 -5.70 -10.67 -15.26
CA ALA A 144 -6.34 -11.11 -14.02
C ALA A 144 -5.38 -11.74 -13.00
N SER A 145 -4.35 -12.48 -13.46
CA SER A 145 -3.35 -13.12 -12.57
C SER A 145 -2.43 -12.13 -11.86
N GLU A 146 -2.28 -10.92 -12.41
CA GLU A 146 -1.43 -9.85 -11.89
C GLU A 146 -2.24 -8.84 -11.07
N ARG A 147 -3.57 -8.85 -11.21
CA ARG A 147 -4.46 -7.90 -10.57
C ARG A 147 -4.78 -8.33 -9.14
N PRO A 148 -4.67 -7.42 -8.14
CA PRO A 148 -5.13 -7.71 -6.78
C PRO A 148 -6.65 -7.84 -6.71
N ASP A 149 -7.18 -8.43 -5.64
CA ASP A 149 -8.62 -8.60 -5.43
C ASP A 149 -9.27 -7.37 -4.80
N PHE A 150 -8.48 -6.50 -4.17
CA PHE A 150 -8.89 -5.18 -3.67
C PHE A 150 -7.70 -4.24 -3.55
N GLY A 151 -7.95 -2.93 -3.50
CA GLY A 151 -6.92 -1.89 -3.37
C GLY A 151 -7.18 -0.94 -2.20
N ILE A 152 -6.10 -0.51 -1.55
CA ILE A 152 -6.09 0.50 -0.49
C ILE A 152 -5.10 1.58 -0.91
N LEU A 153 -5.57 2.81 -1.13
CA LEU A 153 -4.78 3.89 -1.71
C LEU A 153 -4.74 5.08 -0.74
N PHE A 154 -3.55 5.37 -0.23
CA PHE A 154 -3.35 6.48 0.70
C PHE A 154 -2.63 7.64 -0.01
N TYR A 155 -3.29 8.79 -0.09
CA TYR A 155 -2.81 10.00 -0.79
C TYR A 155 -2.06 9.66 -2.08
N PRO A 156 -2.68 8.82 -2.96
CA PRO A 156 -1.97 8.23 -4.09
C PRO A 156 -1.64 9.27 -5.15
N VAL A 157 -0.49 9.14 -5.80
CA VAL A 157 -0.33 9.63 -7.16
C VAL A 157 -1.16 8.72 -8.06
N ILE A 158 -1.95 9.27 -8.96
CA ILE A 158 -2.83 8.54 -9.88
C ILE A 158 -2.52 8.93 -11.32
N SER A 159 -2.59 10.22 -11.60
CA SER A 159 -2.35 10.74 -12.93
C SER A 159 -0.86 11.03 -13.15
N MET A 160 -0.37 10.72 -14.33
CA MET A 160 0.96 11.12 -14.80
C MET A 160 0.91 12.33 -15.77
N LYS A 161 -0.28 12.91 -15.98
CA LYS A 161 -0.42 14.14 -16.75
C LYS A 161 0.22 15.31 -16.00
N LYS A 162 1.04 16.12 -16.67
CA LYS A 162 1.81 17.22 -16.04
C LYS A 162 0.96 18.22 -15.25
N GLU A 163 -0.29 18.39 -15.64
CA GLU A 163 -1.21 19.34 -15.00
C GLU A 163 -1.66 18.88 -13.60
N LEU A 164 -1.63 17.55 -13.35
CA LEU A 164 -2.18 16.94 -12.14
C LEU A 164 -1.15 16.16 -11.32
N THR A 165 -0.16 15.57 -11.97
CA THR A 165 0.79 14.67 -11.33
C THR A 165 1.59 15.33 -10.20
N HIS A 166 2.16 14.50 -9.33
CA HIS A 166 3.32 14.89 -8.53
C HIS A 166 4.57 14.85 -9.41
N GLN A 167 5.13 16.02 -9.74
CA GLN A 167 6.21 16.15 -10.72
C GLN A 167 7.42 15.26 -10.42
N GLY A 168 7.81 15.14 -9.13
CA GLY A 168 8.92 14.27 -8.75
C GLY A 168 8.67 12.80 -9.08
N SER A 169 7.45 12.29 -8.84
CA SER A 169 7.09 10.91 -9.19
C SER A 169 7.06 10.70 -10.70
N HIS A 170 6.53 11.67 -11.45
CA HIS A 170 6.53 11.65 -12.91
C HIS A 170 7.95 11.56 -13.47
N ASP A 171 8.83 12.45 -13.05
CA ASP A 171 10.19 12.57 -13.59
C ASP A 171 11.04 11.33 -13.26
N HIS A 172 10.89 10.77 -12.04
CA HIS A 172 11.61 9.57 -11.67
C HIS A 172 11.08 8.31 -12.36
N LEU A 173 9.77 8.23 -12.62
CA LEU A 173 9.16 7.07 -13.28
C LEU A 173 9.34 7.13 -14.80
N LEU A 174 8.93 8.24 -15.43
CA LEU A 174 8.79 8.35 -16.88
C LEU A 174 9.92 9.15 -17.53
N GLY A 175 10.62 10.00 -16.77
CA GLY A 175 11.56 10.97 -17.27
C GLY A 175 10.90 12.35 -17.54
N LYS A 176 11.71 13.40 -17.51
CA LYS A 176 11.23 14.80 -17.67
C LYS A 176 10.58 15.05 -19.04
N ASP A 177 11.05 14.34 -20.06
CA ASP A 177 10.64 14.52 -21.46
C ASP A 177 9.65 13.43 -21.91
N ALA A 178 8.92 12.83 -20.97
CA ALA A 178 7.93 11.81 -21.28
C ALA A 178 6.89 12.34 -22.28
N SER A 179 6.56 11.52 -23.29
CA SER A 179 5.54 11.86 -24.26
C SER A 179 4.13 11.80 -23.64
N ARG A 180 3.19 12.54 -24.21
CA ARG A 180 1.79 12.49 -23.77
C ARG A 180 1.19 11.09 -23.84
N GLU A 181 1.64 10.28 -24.76
CA GLU A 181 1.23 8.89 -24.91
C GLU A 181 1.63 8.07 -23.67
N ILE A 182 2.90 8.19 -23.22
CA ILE A 182 3.38 7.46 -22.04
C ILE A 182 2.77 8.02 -20.76
N GLU A 183 2.56 9.34 -20.66
CA GLU A 183 1.82 9.94 -19.54
C GLU A 183 0.40 9.37 -19.45
N ASN A 184 -0.33 9.28 -20.55
CA ASN A 184 -1.67 8.71 -20.59
C ASN A 184 -1.66 7.22 -20.24
N ARG A 185 -0.67 6.47 -20.70
CA ARG A 185 -0.52 5.03 -20.37
C ARG A 185 -0.38 4.78 -18.87
N TYR A 186 0.25 5.70 -18.14
CA TYR A 186 0.48 5.62 -16.71
C TYR A 186 -0.47 6.51 -15.89
N SER A 187 -1.47 7.13 -16.50
CA SER A 187 -2.54 7.85 -15.82
C SER A 187 -3.69 6.89 -15.51
N ASN A 188 -3.67 6.35 -14.30
CA ASN A 188 -4.50 5.20 -13.92
C ASN A 188 -5.99 5.49 -13.94
N GLU A 189 -6.41 6.74 -13.78
CA GLU A 189 -7.81 7.17 -13.93
C GLU A 189 -8.37 6.87 -15.33
N LEU A 190 -7.52 6.85 -16.36
CA LEU A 190 -7.92 6.56 -17.75
C LEU A 190 -8.18 5.07 -18.01
N HIS A 191 -7.76 4.20 -17.12
CA HIS A 191 -7.76 2.74 -17.31
C HIS A 191 -8.71 2.00 -16.37
N VAL A 192 -9.51 2.73 -15.58
CA VAL A 192 -10.55 2.12 -14.74
C VAL A 192 -11.58 1.42 -15.63
N SER A 193 -11.87 0.18 -15.33
CA SER A 193 -12.76 -0.69 -16.12
C SER A 193 -13.73 -1.46 -15.23
N ALA A 194 -14.62 -2.23 -15.84
CA ALA A 194 -15.54 -3.11 -15.13
C ALA A 194 -14.81 -4.22 -14.31
N GLN A 195 -13.55 -4.48 -14.59
CA GLN A 195 -12.73 -5.46 -13.90
C GLN A 195 -11.89 -4.85 -12.77
N THR A 196 -11.82 -3.53 -12.64
CA THR A 196 -11.08 -2.86 -11.56
C THR A 196 -11.64 -3.28 -10.21
N PRO A 197 -10.81 -3.77 -9.27
CA PRO A 197 -11.28 -4.29 -7.98
C PRO A 197 -11.80 -3.18 -7.07
N PRO A 198 -12.54 -3.52 -5.99
CA PRO A 198 -12.96 -2.56 -4.97
C PRO A 198 -11.79 -1.75 -4.41
N ALA A 199 -12.03 -0.48 -4.08
CA ALA A 199 -11.02 0.42 -3.58
C ALA A 199 -11.42 1.16 -2.29
N PHE A 200 -10.46 1.28 -1.37
CA PHE A 200 -10.47 2.23 -0.25
C PHE A 200 -9.46 3.34 -0.56
N ILE A 201 -9.90 4.59 -0.56
CA ILE A 201 -9.04 5.75 -0.83
C ILE A 201 -9.08 6.69 0.37
N ALA A 202 -7.91 7.12 0.85
CA ALA A 202 -7.78 8.06 1.95
C ALA A 202 -6.73 9.13 1.65
N LEU A 203 -7.09 10.40 1.92
CA LEU A 203 -6.21 11.55 1.69
C LEU A 203 -6.51 12.68 2.66
N SER A 204 -5.65 13.69 2.71
CA SER A 204 -5.89 14.94 3.40
C SER A 204 -6.27 16.05 2.41
N CYS A 205 -7.23 16.90 2.79
CA CYS A 205 -7.69 18.01 1.96
C CYS A 205 -6.57 19.06 1.72
N ASP A 206 -5.67 19.20 2.68
CA ASP A 206 -4.54 20.13 2.69
C ASP A 206 -3.24 19.55 2.12
N ASP A 207 -3.30 18.42 1.40
CA ASP A 207 -2.12 17.82 0.77
C ASP A 207 -1.59 18.74 -0.35
N SER A 208 -0.44 19.38 -0.10
CA SER A 208 0.23 20.27 -1.03
C SER A 208 1.26 19.58 -1.93
N ILE A 209 1.55 18.30 -1.69
CA ILE A 209 2.54 17.50 -2.43
C ILE A 209 1.87 16.71 -3.54
N VAL A 210 0.86 15.92 -3.19
CA VAL A 210 0.02 15.21 -4.17
C VAL A 210 -1.38 15.80 -4.11
N LYS A 211 -1.74 16.56 -5.13
CA LYS A 211 -3.02 17.24 -5.20
C LYS A 211 -4.19 16.27 -4.93
N PRO A 212 -5.15 16.61 -4.04
CA PRO A 212 -6.34 15.79 -3.77
C PRO A 212 -7.08 15.28 -5.02
N GLN A 213 -7.02 16.06 -6.11
CA GLN A 213 -7.62 15.72 -7.40
C GLN A 213 -7.13 14.40 -8.00
N ASN A 214 -5.91 13.92 -7.63
CA ASN A 214 -5.45 12.57 -8.00
C ASN A 214 -6.40 11.49 -7.48
N SER A 215 -6.75 11.57 -6.20
CA SER A 215 -7.69 10.62 -5.58
C SER A 215 -9.11 10.80 -6.10
N ILE A 216 -9.54 12.05 -6.29
CA ILE A 216 -10.90 12.39 -6.73
C ILE A 216 -11.15 11.86 -8.14
N CYS A 217 -10.24 12.08 -9.11
CA CYS A 217 -10.46 11.62 -10.48
C CYS A 217 -10.51 10.08 -10.58
N PHE A 218 -9.73 9.36 -9.77
CA PHE A 218 -9.81 7.90 -9.72
C PHE A 218 -11.14 7.42 -9.10
N TYR A 219 -11.57 8.06 -8.01
CA TYR A 219 -12.86 7.80 -7.39
C TYR A 219 -14.03 8.03 -8.37
N ASP A 220 -14.03 9.14 -9.10
CA ASP A 220 -15.07 9.48 -10.07
C ASP A 220 -15.17 8.43 -11.20
N GLU A 221 -14.02 7.98 -11.71
CA GLU A 221 -13.98 6.91 -12.72
C GLU A 221 -14.45 5.57 -12.15
N MET A 222 -14.10 5.22 -10.92
CA MET A 222 -14.61 4.03 -10.24
C MET A 222 -16.14 4.07 -10.13
N CYS A 223 -16.71 5.22 -9.74
CA CYS A 223 -18.18 5.43 -9.68
C CYS A 223 -18.81 5.31 -11.07
N THR A 224 -18.22 5.94 -12.08
CA THR A 224 -18.69 5.89 -13.49
C THR A 224 -18.74 4.44 -14.00
N LYS A 225 -17.73 3.64 -13.65
CA LYS A 225 -17.67 2.20 -13.99
C LYS A 225 -18.46 1.31 -13.04
N LYS A 226 -19.21 1.89 -12.08
CA LYS A 226 -19.98 1.20 -11.05
C LYS A 226 -19.14 0.20 -10.23
N ARG A 227 -17.90 0.57 -9.94
CA ARG A 227 -16.99 -0.23 -9.09
C ARG A 227 -17.12 0.20 -7.63
N PRO A 228 -17.17 -0.76 -6.68
CA PRO A 228 -17.22 -0.42 -5.26
C PRO A 228 -16.01 0.42 -4.87
N VAL A 229 -16.23 1.59 -4.32
CA VAL A 229 -15.18 2.51 -3.89
C VAL A 229 -15.68 3.34 -2.71
N VAL A 230 -14.77 3.60 -1.75
CA VAL A 230 -14.97 4.58 -0.69
C VAL A 230 -13.86 5.62 -0.74
N LEU A 231 -14.20 6.87 -0.42
CA LEU A 231 -13.25 8.00 -0.39
C LEU A 231 -13.35 8.70 0.97
N HIS A 232 -12.26 8.67 1.71
CA HIS A 232 -12.11 9.39 2.98
C HIS A 232 -11.20 10.60 2.78
N VAL A 233 -11.78 11.81 2.96
CA VAL A 233 -11.04 13.07 2.88
C VAL A 233 -10.96 13.67 4.26
N TYR A 234 -9.77 13.60 4.89
CA TYR A 234 -9.53 14.21 6.19
C TYR A 234 -9.23 15.71 6.04
N PRO A 235 -9.75 16.55 6.93
CA PRO A 235 -9.60 18.02 6.81
C PRO A 235 -8.16 18.52 6.75
N SER A 236 -7.24 17.82 7.44
CA SER A 236 -5.82 18.20 7.52
C SER A 236 -4.93 16.98 7.74
N GLY A 237 -3.62 17.18 7.62
CA GLY A 237 -2.60 16.14 7.82
C GLY A 237 -1.51 16.21 6.77
N GLY A 238 -1.72 16.95 5.70
CA GLY A 238 -0.77 17.08 4.60
C GLY A 238 -0.51 15.74 3.91
N HIS A 239 0.73 15.50 3.55
CA HIS A 239 1.19 14.31 2.84
C HIS A 239 2.00 13.35 3.72
N SER A 240 2.08 12.06 3.32
CA SER A 240 3.00 11.05 3.91
C SER A 240 2.77 10.78 5.40
N TRP A 241 1.52 10.84 5.89
CA TRP A 241 1.23 10.52 7.29
C TRP A 241 1.27 9.00 7.56
N GLY A 242 0.95 8.13 6.62
CA GLY A 242 1.03 6.67 6.76
C GLY A 242 0.45 6.16 8.07
N TYR A 243 1.23 5.38 8.83
CA TYR A 243 0.87 4.88 10.17
C TYR A 243 1.32 5.82 11.32
N ARG A 244 1.63 7.08 11.05
CA ARG A 244 2.16 7.98 12.09
C ARG A 244 1.11 8.32 13.13
N PHE A 245 1.44 8.14 14.40
CA PHE A 245 0.59 8.54 15.53
C PHE A 245 0.37 10.06 15.62
N SER A 246 1.23 10.85 14.98
CA SER A 246 1.08 12.30 14.89
C SER A 246 0.01 12.74 13.88
N PHE A 247 -0.52 11.85 13.06
CA PHE A 247 -1.64 12.17 12.18
C PHE A 247 -2.90 12.44 13.01
N PRO A 248 -3.54 13.61 12.90
CA PRO A 248 -4.66 14.00 13.79
C PRO A 248 -5.83 13.02 13.76
N TYR A 249 -6.03 12.33 12.64
CA TYR A 249 -7.13 11.39 12.41
C TYR A 249 -6.67 9.93 12.43
N HIS A 250 -5.49 9.64 13.02
CA HIS A 250 -4.88 8.30 13.01
C HIS A 250 -5.85 7.21 13.46
N ARG A 251 -6.54 7.40 14.60
CA ARG A 251 -7.49 6.41 15.12
C ARG A 251 -8.69 6.24 14.20
N GLN A 252 -9.31 7.35 13.79
CA GLN A 252 -10.45 7.30 12.87
C GLN A 252 -10.09 6.58 11.57
N MET A 253 -8.95 6.90 10.99
CA MET A 253 -8.45 6.27 9.77
C MET A 253 -8.30 4.74 9.92
N LEU A 254 -7.77 4.27 11.05
CA LEU A 254 -7.66 2.83 11.32
C LEU A 254 -9.03 2.17 11.50
N ASP A 255 -9.97 2.83 12.18
CA ASP A 255 -11.33 2.34 12.39
C ASP A 255 -12.10 2.28 11.05
N ASP A 256 -12.00 3.31 10.21
CA ASP A 256 -12.58 3.37 8.87
C ASP A 256 -12.05 2.22 7.97
N LEU A 257 -10.72 2.02 7.96
CA LEU A 257 -10.09 0.95 7.20
C LEU A 257 -10.46 -0.43 7.74
N ALA A 258 -10.48 -0.61 9.06
CA ALA A 258 -10.89 -1.88 9.68
C ALA A 258 -12.34 -2.22 9.35
N CYS A 259 -13.24 -1.24 9.37
CA CYS A 259 -14.63 -1.40 8.98
C CYS A 259 -14.74 -1.85 7.50
N TRP A 260 -14.01 -1.18 6.60
CA TRP A 260 -14.02 -1.54 5.19
C TRP A 260 -13.46 -2.95 4.93
N LEU A 261 -12.39 -3.35 5.63
CA LEU A 261 -11.79 -4.68 5.51
C LEU A 261 -12.73 -5.82 5.93
N ASN A 262 -13.81 -5.54 6.71
CA ASN A 262 -14.81 -6.56 7.05
C ASN A 262 -15.46 -7.19 5.83
N MET A 263 -15.55 -6.48 4.68
CA MET A 263 -16.07 -7.01 3.42
C MET A 263 -15.25 -8.19 2.88
N PHE A 264 -13.98 -8.30 3.28
CA PHE A 264 -13.02 -9.31 2.80
C PHE A 264 -12.73 -10.39 3.86
N ARG A 265 -13.43 -10.34 4.99
CA ARG A 265 -13.35 -11.40 6.00
C ARG A 265 -14.35 -12.48 5.67
N LYS A 266 -13.89 -13.72 5.52
CA LYS A 266 -14.80 -14.87 5.52
C LYS A 266 -15.42 -15.00 6.91
N MET A 267 -16.76 -15.07 6.97
CA MET A 267 -17.49 -15.46 8.16
C MET A 267 -17.21 -16.93 8.51
#